data_b71f5811ba6d73d35f4c75a1810a4d1e
#
_entry.id   b71f5811ba6d73d35f4c75a1810a4d1e
#
_cell.length_a   1.000
_cell.length_b   1.000
_cell.length_c   1.000
_cell.angle_alpha   90.00
_cell.angle_beta   90.00
_cell.angle_gamma   90.00
#
_symmetry.space_group_name_H-M   'P 1'
#
loop_
_entity.id
_entity.type
_entity.pdbx_description
1 polymer ?
#
loop_
_entity_poly.entity_id
_entity_poly.type
_entity_poly.pdbx_seq_one_letter_code
_entity_poly.pdbx_strand_id
1 'polypeptide(L)'
;MKKILWLGNFPASNRSVGDHAQVVAVQKWITDFLPEWEVERKDREETVRRLPSLFETVDDNDLVFIHSSGDFGTLDPIWHGVRKKIMTLPCRVVQLPVTVSYYPVSSRGPRLTLEGCARVLAEDKSFLDARRNVLLMAREPVSHRILEANFTCKSMMVPDFAFYLRPNFEYGERSGVLVVIRNDHEAALTSEMKKAMMAKLRARFDVVAKDVQVSQCDLTDSVRGQYIDSVLRHYPHFKAVVTDRMHAMIFATLTNTPCVAIDDRIPHKISGFRELLSSAVEFVSNSDQVPVAVEKVIEREYQHVDLKPFFSNLKEALLGV
;
A
#
# COMPACT_ATOMS: atom_id res chain seq x y z
N MET A 1 -9.52 -7.98 -28.74
CA MET A 1 -9.88 -8.42 -27.36
C MET A 1 -9.41 -7.32 -26.44
N LYS A 2 -10.17 -6.94 -25.41
CA LYS A 2 -9.75 -5.88 -24.49
C LYS A 2 -8.63 -6.41 -23.59
N LYS A 3 -7.55 -5.65 -23.47
CA LYS A 3 -6.34 -6.09 -22.73
C LYS A 3 -6.00 -5.12 -21.61
N ILE A 4 -5.69 -5.68 -20.43
CA ILE A 4 -5.03 -4.95 -19.34
C ILE A 4 -3.56 -5.34 -19.34
N LEU A 5 -2.71 -4.34 -19.54
CA LEU A 5 -1.27 -4.49 -19.35
C LEU A 5 -0.91 -3.97 -17.96
N TRP A 6 -0.63 -4.89 -17.04
CA TRP A 6 -0.33 -4.55 -15.65
C TRP A 6 1.17 -4.58 -15.39
N LEU A 7 1.76 -3.38 -15.30
CA LEU A 7 3.18 -3.11 -15.25
C LEU A 7 3.68 -2.83 -13.83
N GLY A 8 4.92 -3.19 -13.57
CA GLY A 8 5.63 -2.88 -12.34
C GLY A 8 5.12 -3.62 -11.11
N ASN A 9 4.45 -4.76 -11.29
CA ASN A 9 3.99 -5.55 -10.16
C ASN A 9 5.17 -6.24 -9.43
N PHE A 10 4.90 -6.92 -8.34
CA PHE A 10 5.91 -7.57 -7.53
C PHE A 10 6.10 -9.03 -7.96
N PRO A 11 7.37 -9.47 -8.19
CA PRO A 11 7.68 -10.85 -8.56
C PRO A 11 7.37 -11.83 -7.42
N ALA A 12 7.35 -13.12 -7.73
CA ALA A 12 7.16 -14.19 -6.75
C ALA A 12 8.22 -14.18 -5.62
N SER A 13 9.43 -13.74 -5.94
CA SER A 13 10.57 -13.63 -5.02
C SER A 13 10.52 -12.43 -4.08
N ASN A 14 9.52 -11.55 -4.20
CA ASN A 14 9.36 -10.42 -3.28
C ASN A 14 9.15 -10.91 -1.85
N ARG A 15 9.82 -10.29 -0.88
CA ARG A 15 9.69 -10.68 0.53
C ARG A 15 8.58 -9.96 1.29
N SER A 16 8.00 -8.92 0.73
CA SER A 16 6.92 -8.16 1.39
C SER A 16 5.58 -8.89 1.24
N VAL A 17 5.04 -9.39 2.33
CA VAL A 17 3.70 -10.01 2.36
C VAL A 17 2.63 -9.03 1.90
N GLY A 18 2.75 -7.75 2.26
CA GLY A 18 1.81 -6.71 1.86
C GLY A 18 1.77 -6.46 0.36
N ASP A 19 2.93 -6.49 -0.30
CA ASP A 19 3.02 -6.35 -1.74
C ASP A 19 2.34 -7.54 -2.46
N HIS A 20 2.52 -8.76 -1.92
CA HIS A 20 1.78 -9.93 -2.40
C HIS A 20 0.27 -9.79 -2.20
N ALA A 21 -0.16 -9.25 -1.06
CA ALA A 21 -1.57 -9.00 -0.78
C ALA A 21 -2.18 -8.02 -1.80
N GLN A 22 -1.45 -6.96 -2.17
CA GLN A 22 -1.88 -6.05 -3.24
C GLN A 22 -2.04 -6.77 -4.60
N VAL A 23 -1.10 -7.65 -4.97
CA VAL A 23 -1.20 -8.41 -6.22
C VAL A 23 -2.46 -9.30 -6.22
N VAL A 24 -2.71 -10.03 -5.13
CA VAL A 24 -3.92 -10.87 -4.99
C VAL A 24 -5.18 -10.03 -5.08
N ALA A 25 -5.20 -8.90 -4.38
CA ALA A 25 -6.37 -8.02 -4.32
C ALA A 25 -6.69 -7.36 -5.66
N VAL A 26 -5.68 -6.87 -6.38
CA VAL A 26 -5.86 -6.29 -7.73
C VAL A 26 -6.35 -7.35 -8.70
N GLN A 27 -5.74 -8.55 -8.69
CA GLN A 27 -6.18 -9.65 -9.55
C GLN A 27 -7.64 -10.03 -9.26
N LYS A 28 -7.99 -10.14 -7.97
CA LYS A 28 -9.37 -10.42 -7.56
C LYS A 28 -10.32 -9.34 -8.03
N TRP A 29 -9.98 -8.06 -7.87
CA TRP A 29 -10.81 -6.95 -8.33
C TRP A 29 -11.02 -6.98 -9.85
N ILE A 30 -9.96 -7.26 -10.63
CA ILE A 30 -10.07 -7.41 -12.09
C ILE A 30 -11.02 -8.54 -12.43
N THR A 31 -10.90 -9.70 -11.79
CA THR A 31 -11.78 -10.85 -12.01
C THR A 31 -13.24 -10.52 -11.67
N ASP A 32 -13.48 -9.78 -10.59
CA ASP A 32 -14.84 -9.44 -10.13
C ASP A 32 -15.51 -8.36 -11.02
N PHE A 33 -14.76 -7.40 -11.59
CA PHE A 33 -15.32 -6.24 -12.29
C PHE A 33 -15.01 -6.17 -13.79
N LEU A 34 -13.94 -6.81 -14.25
CA LEU A 34 -13.47 -6.78 -15.63
C LEU A 34 -13.18 -8.21 -16.15
N PRO A 35 -14.09 -9.18 -15.95
CA PRO A 35 -13.82 -10.59 -16.28
C PRO A 35 -13.58 -10.84 -17.79
N GLU A 36 -14.04 -9.91 -18.64
CA GLU A 36 -13.89 -9.99 -20.09
C GLU A 36 -12.54 -9.47 -20.62
N TRP A 37 -11.67 -8.96 -19.71
CA TRP A 37 -10.37 -8.42 -20.10
C TRP A 37 -9.26 -9.45 -19.93
N GLU A 38 -8.44 -9.60 -20.95
CA GLU A 38 -7.20 -10.36 -20.85
C GLU A 38 -6.17 -9.58 -20.03
N VAL A 39 -5.47 -10.24 -19.08
CA VAL A 39 -4.49 -9.58 -18.21
C VAL A 39 -3.09 -10.09 -18.51
N GLU A 40 -2.22 -9.21 -18.99
CA GLU A 40 -0.79 -9.47 -19.10
C GLU A 40 -0.05 -8.74 -17.99
N ARG A 41 0.69 -9.47 -17.14
CA ARG A 41 1.45 -8.90 -16.01
C ARG A 41 2.93 -8.91 -16.28
N LYS A 42 3.59 -7.82 -15.87
CA LYS A 42 5.05 -7.69 -15.88
C LYS A 42 5.53 -7.08 -14.57
N ASP A 43 6.54 -7.68 -13.97
CA ASP A 43 7.19 -7.11 -12.80
C ASP A 43 8.02 -5.85 -13.16
N ARG A 44 8.66 -5.24 -12.16
CA ARG A 44 9.45 -4.01 -12.38
C ARG A 44 10.62 -4.24 -13.33
N GLU A 45 11.34 -5.32 -13.20
CA GLU A 45 12.50 -5.63 -14.04
C GLU A 45 12.07 -5.89 -15.48
N GLU A 46 11.07 -6.74 -15.66
CA GLU A 46 10.52 -7.05 -16.97
C GLU A 46 9.90 -5.80 -17.63
N THR A 47 9.23 -4.95 -16.85
CA THR A 47 8.69 -3.67 -17.34
C THR A 47 9.79 -2.78 -17.90
N VAL A 48 10.88 -2.59 -17.16
CA VAL A 48 12.01 -1.76 -17.62
C VAL A 48 12.63 -2.35 -18.90
N ARG A 49 12.84 -3.65 -18.93
CA ARG A 49 13.42 -4.34 -20.11
C ARG A 49 12.53 -4.23 -21.35
N ARG A 50 11.23 -4.31 -21.19
CA ARG A 50 10.24 -4.31 -22.27
C ARG A 50 9.75 -2.92 -22.65
N LEU A 51 10.09 -1.88 -21.89
CA LEU A 51 9.57 -0.53 -22.07
C LEU A 51 9.67 -0.02 -23.52
N PRO A 52 10.77 -0.21 -24.28
CA PRO A 52 10.83 0.23 -25.67
C PRO A 52 9.79 -0.44 -26.57
N SER A 53 9.59 -1.76 -26.44
CA SER A 53 8.64 -2.51 -27.26
C SER A 53 7.17 -2.26 -26.89
N LEU A 54 6.89 -1.73 -25.71
CA LEU A 54 5.51 -1.39 -25.33
C LEU A 54 4.92 -0.31 -26.21
N PHE A 55 5.74 0.65 -26.69
CA PHE A 55 5.29 1.70 -27.60
C PHE A 55 4.89 1.18 -28.99
N GLU A 56 5.34 -0.01 -29.36
CA GLU A 56 5.04 -0.65 -30.63
C GLU A 56 3.83 -1.61 -30.54
N THR A 57 3.53 -2.11 -29.33
CA THR A 57 2.58 -3.21 -29.13
C THR A 57 1.31 -2.82 -28.39
N VAL A 58 1.28 -1.66 -27.74
CA VAL A 58 0.11 -1.17 -26.99
C VAL A 58 -0.84 -0.45 -27.94
N ASP A 59 -2.12 -0.89 -27.93
CA ASP A 59 -3.21 -0.29 -28.70
C ASP A 59 -3.93 0.79 -27.88
N ASP A 60 -4.53 1.80 -28.54
CA ASP A 60 -5.29 2.87 -27.90
C ASP A 60 -6.48 2.34 -27.07
N ASN A 61 -6.97 1.15 -27.37
CA ASN A 61 -8.05 0.50 -26.63
C ASN A 61 -7.58 -0.32 -25.43
N ASP A 62 -6.27 -0.48 -25.25
CA ASP A 62 -5.70 -1.16 -24.11
C ASP A 62 -5.83 -0.31 -22.84
N LEU A 63 -5.80 -0.97 -21.70
CA LEU A 63 -5.76 -0.35 -20.40
C LEU A 63 -4.44 -0.70 -19.71
N VAL A 64 -3.65 0.30 -19.39
CA VAL A 64 -2.37 0.09 -18.69
C VAL A 64 -2.53 0.40 -17.21
N PHE A 65 -2.23 -0.58 -16.36
CA PHE A 65 -2.11 -0.40 -14.92
C PHE A 65 -0.64 -0.30 -14.53
N ILE A 66 -0.28 0.76 -13.80
CA ILE A 66 0.99 0.82 -13.06
C ILE A 66 0.68 0.40 -11.63
N HIS A 67 1.39 -0.63 -11.15
CA HIS A 67 1.10 -1.26 -9.86
C HIS A 67 1.16 -0.27 -8.68
N SER A 68 0.36 -0.58 -7.64
CA SER A 68 0.33 0.14 -6.36
C SER A 68 1.69 0.14 -5.68
N SER A 69 2.01 1.23 -4.99
CA SER A 69 3.25 1.31 -4.21
C SER A 69 3.24 2.45 -3.21
N GLY A 70 4.23 2.49 -2.33
CA GLY A 70 4.40 3.56 -1.36
C GLY A 70 5.37 4.67 -1.80
N ASP A 71 5.61 4.86 -3.10
CA ASP A 71 6.80 5.54 -3.57
C ASP A 71 6.59 6.46 -4.81
N PHE A 72 5.46 7.17 -4.88
CA PHE A 72 5.24 8.14 -5.95
C PHE A 72 5.91 9.49 -5.62
N GLY A 73 6.54 10.13 -6.62
CA GLY A 73 7.27 11.38 -6.47
C GLY A 73 8.74 11.17 -6.13
N THR A 74 9.21 11.74 -5.03
CA THR A 74 10.64 11.73 -4.67
C THR A 74 11.10 10.53 -3.84
N LEU A 75 10.21 9.60 -3.47
CA LEU A 75 10.54 8.44 -2.63
C LEU A 75 11.34 7.36 -3.37
N ASP A 76 11.06 7.13 -4.65
CA ASP A 76 11.83 6.26 -5.55
C ASP A 76 12.00 6.97 -6.91
N PRO A 77 12.98 7.87 -7.05
CA PRO A 77 13.15 8.67 -8.27
C PRO A 77 13.39 7.83 -9.53
N ILE A 78 14.04 6.67 -9.39
CA ILE A 78 14.33 5.77 -10.52
C ILE A 78 13.05 5.19 -11.07
N TRP A 79 12.24 4.57 -10.20
CA TRP A 79 10.96 4.00 -10.61
C TRP A 79 9.96 5.07 -11.02
N HIS A 80 10.00 6.24 -10.40
CA HIS A 80 9.18 7.39 -10.81
C HIS A 80 9.48 7.83 -12.24
N GLY A 81 10.74 7.85 -12.65
CA GLY A 81 11.13 8.08 -14.03
C GLY A 81 10.58 7.04 -15.02
N VAL A 82 10.53 5.76 -14.63
CA VAL A 82 9.90 4.69 -15.42
C VAL A 82 8.39 4.89 -15.54
N ARG A 83 7.71 5.24 -14.43
CA ARG A 83 6.27 5.59 -14.43
C ARG A 83 5.96 6.69 -15.43
N LYS A 84 6.74 7.78 -15.44
CA LYS A 84 6.55 8.89 -16.38
C LYS A 84 6.66 8.41 -17.84
N LYS A 85 7.60 7.53 -18.15
CA LYS A 85 7.70 6.93 -19.48
C LYS A 85 6.45 6.08 -19.82
N ILE A 86 5.97 5.24 -18.91
CA ILE A 86 4.73 4.46 -19.11
C ILE A 86 3.55 5.41 -19.35
N MET A 87 3.45 6.52 -18.62
CA MET A 87 2.38 7.51 -18.76
C MET A 87 2.41 8.26 -20.09
N THR A 88 3.43 8.07 -20.94
CA THR A 88 3.44 8.61 -22.32
C THR A 88 2.83 7.67 -23.36
N LEU A 89 2.41 6.46 -22.98
CA LEU A 89 1.71 5.55 -23.87
C LEU A 89 0.39 6.17 -24.37
N PRO A 90 -0.06 5.86 -25.60
CA PRO A 90 -1.22 6.51 -26.20
C PRO A 90 -2.54 6.09 -25.54
N CYS A 91 -2.61 4.89 -24.99
CA CYS A 91 -3.78 4.34 -24.34
C CYS A 91 -4.07 4.97 -22.98
N ARG A 92 -5.16 4.54 -22.33
CA ARG A 92 -5.46 4.94 -20.95
C ARG A 92 -4.50 4.31 -19.95
N VAL A 93 -3.81 5.15 -19.18
CA VAL A 93 -2.87 4.72 -18.16
C VAL A 93 -3.41 5.06 -16.77
N VAL A 94 -3.42 4.08 -15.90
CA VAL A 94 -3.90 4.19 -14.54
C VAL A 94 -2.77 3.87 -13.56
N GLN A 95 -2.35 4.85 -12.79
CA GLN A 95 -1.54 4.60 -11.62
C GLN A 95 -2.43 4.08 -10.49
N LEU A 96 -2.32 2.79 -10.16
CA LEU A 96 -3.02 2.20 -9.02
C LEU A 96 -2.58 2.86 -7.70
N PRO A 97 -3.36 2.75 -6.62
CA PRO A 97 -3.19 3.55 -5.40
C PRO A 97 -1.77 3.66 -4.87
N VAL A 98 -1.29 4.89 -4.70
CA VAL A 98 0.07 5.20 -4.22
C VAL A 98 0.06 6.15 -3.03
N THR A 99 1.13 6.11 -2.22
CA THR A 99 1.50 7.24 -1.36
C THR A 99 2.31 8.24 -2.19
N VAL A 100 1.90 9.50 -2.13
CA VAL A 100 2.52 10.61 -2.88
C VAL A 100 3.37 11.44 -1.95
N SER A 101 4.64 11.64 -2.25
CA SER A 101 5.54 12.42 -1.40
C SER A 101 6.56 13.20 -2.23
N TYR A 102 6.72 14.48 -1.87
CA TYR A 102 7.74 15.38 -2.39
C TYR A 102 8.60 15.93 -1.24
N TYR A 103 8.91 15.09 -0.28
CA TYR A 103 9.79 15.42 0.84
C TYR A 103 11.21 14.90 0.59
N PRO A 104 12.24 15.47 1.27
CA PRO A 104 13.63 15.05 1.15
C PRO A 104 13.90 13.73 1.90
N VAL A 105 13.05 12.73 1.66
CA VAL A 105 13.15 11.36 2.15
C VAL A 105 13.18 10.46 0.94
N SER A 106 14.03 9.45 0.93
CA SER A 106 14.08 8.46 -0.13
C SER A 106 14.04 7.06 0.48
N SER A 107 13.21 6.20 -0.09
CA SER A 107 13.20 4.76 0.20
C SER A 107 14.26 4.03 -0.65
N ARG A 108 14.57 4.57 -1.82
CA ARG A 108 15.58 4.04 -2.75
C ARG A 108 16.26 5.17 -3.51
N GLY A 109 17.58 5.10 -3.62
CA GLY A 109 18.37 6.11 -4.33
C GLY A 109 18.80 7.32 -3.47
N PRO A 110 19.40 8.34 -4.07
CA PRO A 110 19.92 9.49 -3.35
C PRO A 110 18.80 10.34 -2.76
N ARG A 111 19.04 10.82 -1.54
CA ARG A 111 18.14 11.77 -0.88
C ARG A 111 18.27 13.14 -1.55
N LEU A 112 17.15 13.70 -1.97
CA LEU A 112 17.09 15.06 -2.54
C LEU A 112 17.10 16.13 -1.45
N THR A 113 17.48 17.35 -1.82
CA THR A 113 17.25 18.55 -1.00
C THR A 113 15.78 18.99 -1.10
N LEU A 114 15.34 19.91 -0.24
CA LEU A 114 14.02 20.53 -0.37
C LEU A 114 13.83 21.21 -1.73
N GLU A 115 14.84 21.91 -2.21
CA GLU A 115 14.83 22.55 -3.55
C GLU A 115 14.75 21.48 -4.66
N GLY A 116 15.49 20.38 -4.51
CA GLY A 116 15.42 19.24 -5.43
C GLY A 116 14.01 18.63 -5.47
N CYS A 117 13.35 18.48 -4.33
CA CYS A 117 11.97 18.00 -4.27
C CYS A 117 10.99 18.98 -4.93
N ALA A 118 11.13 20.28 -4.70
CA ALA A 118 10.31 21.31 -5.33
C ALA A 118 10.47 21.33 -6.85
N ARG A 119 11.71 21.14 -7.35
CA ARG A 119 11.97 21.02 -8.78
C ARG A 119 11.28 19.80 -9.39
N VAL A 120 11.40 18.62 -8.75
CA VAL A 120 10.71 17.39 -9.21
C VAL A 120 9.20 17.61 -9.25
N LEU A 121 8.62 18.24 -8.23
CA LEU A 121 7.19 18.55 -8.20
C LEU A 121 6.78 19.46 -9.37
N ALA A 122 7.56 20.50 -9.67
CA ALA A 122 7.29 21.41 -10.79
C ALA A 122 7.39 20.71 -12.16
N GLU A 123 8.39 19.83 -12.33
CA GLU A 123 8.54 19.00 -13.53
C GLU A 123 7.37 18.04 -13.69
N ASP A 124 6.95 17.38 -12.60
CA ASP A 124 5.81 16.45 -12.59
C ASP A 124 4.50 17.20 -12.88
N LYS A 125 4.34 18.41 -12.34
CA LYS A 125 3.18 19.24 -12.65
C LYS A 125 3.09 19.53 -14.15
N SER A 126 4.16 20.02 -14.75
CA SER A 126 4.21 20.29 -16.19
C SER A 126 3.92 19.05 -17.03
N PHE A 127 4.48 17.90 -16.61
CA PHE A 127 4.30 16.62 -17.30
C PHE A 127 2.87 16.09 -17.19
N LEU A 128 2.31 16.04 -15.98
CA LEU A 128 1.01 15.42 -15.70
C LEU A 128 -0.15 16.30 -16.18
N ASP A 129 -0.06 17.63 -16.04
CA ASP A 129 -1.10 18.55 -16.50
C ASP A 129 -1.32 18.50 -18.02
N ALA A 130 -0.31 18.05 -18.77
CA ALA A 130 -0.41 17.80 -20.20
C ALA A 130 -1.06 16.46 -20.57
N ARG A 131 -1.39 15.57 -19.58
CA ARG A 131 -1.87 14.20 -19.82
C ARG A 131 -3.38 14.08 -19.56
N ARG A 132 -4.15 13.77 -20.60
CA ARG A 132 -5.60 13.55 -20.52
C ARG A 132 -5.99 12.08 -20.35
N ASN A 133 -5.08 11.20 -20.74
CA ASN A 133 -5.25 9.74 -20.68
C ASN A 133 -4.75 9.10 -19.39
N VAL A 134 -4.21 9.89 -18.44
CA VAL A 134 -3.70 9.41 -17.16
C VAL A 134 -4.72 9.60 -16.05
N LEU A 135 -4.90 8.55 -15.23
CA LEU A 135 -5.63 8.60 -13.96
C LEU A 135 -4.68 8.25 -12.83
N LEU A 136 -4.56 9.14 -11.84
CA LEU A 136 -3.75 8.91 -10.64
C LEU A 136 -4.65 8.51 -9.47
N MET A 137 -4.28 7.44 -8.75
CA MET A 137 -4.99 7.02 -7.54
C MET A 137 -4.09 7.20 -6.32
N ALA A 138 -4.58 7.94 -5.34
CA ALA A 138 -3.97 8.03 -4.03
C ALA A 138 -4.59 7.01 -3.08
N ARG A 139 -3.78 6.33 -2.26
CA ARG A 139 -4.30 5.29 -1.35
C ARG A 139 -4.76 5.81 0.02
N GLU A 140 -4.50 7.07 0.33
CA GLU A 140 -4.88 7.70 1.58
C GLU A 140 -5.14 9.22 1.38
N PRO A 141 -5.96 9.86 2.25
CA PRO A 141 -6.42 11.22 2.05
C PRO A 141 -5.32 12.28 1.91
N VAL A 142 -4.19 12.12 2.59
CA VAL A 142 -3.07 13.08 2.50
C VAL A 142 -2.47 13.09 1.11
N SER A 143 -2.20 11.92 0.53
CA SER A 143 -1.72 11.81 -0.86
C SER A 143 -2.74 12.35 -1.86
N HIS A 144 -4.04 12.12 -1.62
CA HIS A 144 -5.08 12.65 -2.51
C HIS A 144 -5.08 14.18 -2.51
N ARG A 145 -5.02 14.82 -1.33
CA ARG A 145 -4.90 16.27 -1.23
C ARG A 145 -3.64 16.82 -1.91
N ILE A 146 -2.51 16.09 -1.85
CA ILE A 146 -1.29 16.49 -2.57
C ILE A 146 -1.53 16.44 -4.08
N LEU A 147 -2.21 15.42 -4.61
CA LEU A 147 -2.55 15.34 -6.03
C LEU A 147 -3.45 16.49 -6.46
N GLU A 148 -4.56 16.72 -5.75
CA GLU A 148 -5.53 17.77 -6.08
C GLU A 148 -4.94 19.18 -6.00
N ALA A 149 -4.07 19.44 -5.03
CA ALA A 149 -3.46 20.76 -4.83
C ALA A 149 -2.41 21.10 -5.90
N ASN A 150 -1.80 20.10 -6.53
CA ASN A 150 -0.65 20.35 -7.41
C ASN A 150 -0.89 20.02 -8.89
N PHE A 151 -1.85 19.14 -9.23
CA PHE A 151 -2.03 18.64 -10.59
C PHE A 151 -3.47 18.86 -11.08
N THR A 152 -3.62 19.09 -12.39
CA THR A 152 -4.91 19.17 -13.07
C THR A 152 -5.30 17.87 -13.78
N CYS A 153 -4.40 16.88 -13.85
CA CYS A 153 -4.72 15.56 -14.35
C CYS A 153 -5.78 14.90 -13.47
N LYS A 154 -6.55 13.95 -14.02
CA LYS A 154 -7.56 13.23 -13.23
C LYS A 154 -6.92 12.49 -12.08
N SER A 155 -7.45 12.69 -10.88
CA SER A 155 -7.06 11.95 -9.69
C SER A 155 -8.27 11.47 -8.91
N MET A 156 -8.10 10.41 -8.11
CA MET A 156 -9.12 9.94 -7.19
C MET A 156 -8.49 9.26 -5.97
N MET A 157 -9.21 9.22 -4.88
CA MET A 157 -8.83 8.46 -3.69
C MET A 157 -9.42 7.05 -3.78
N VAL A 158 -8.54 6.06 -3.77
CA VAL A 158 -8.89 4.64 -3.67
C VAL A 158 -7.98 4.02 -2.62
N PRO A 159 -8.50 3.48 -1.52
CA PRO A 159 -7.68 2.87 -0.49
C PRO A 159 -6.74 1.81 -1.07
N ASP A 160 -5.67 1.50 -0.33
CA ASP A 160 -4.74 0.44 -0.74
C ASP A 160 -5.51 -0.82 -1.14
N PHE A 161 -5.15 -1.43 -2.29
CA PHE A 161 -5.90 -2.57 -2.80
C PHE A 161 -5.95 -3.76 -1.84
N ALA A 162 -5.01 -3.89 -0.91
CA ALA A 162 -5.09 -4.93 0.11
C ALA A 162 -6.41 -4.87 0.90
N PHE A 163 -7.06 -3.71 1.04
CA PHE A 163 -8.40 -3.59 1.63
C PHE A 163 -9.52 -4.25 0.81
N TYR A 164 -9.27 -4.58 -0.46
CA TYR A 164 -10.23 -5.33 -1.27
C TYR A 164 -10.27 -6.81 -0.91
N LEU A 165 -9.26 -7.32 -0.20
CA LEU A 165 -9.32 -8.66 0.39
C LEU A 165 -10.46 -8.70 1.42
N ARG A 166 -11.25 -9.77 1.39
CA ARG A 166 -12.42 -9.94 2.27
C ARG A 166 -12.29 -11.27 3.01
N PRO A 167 -11.43 -11.33 4.02
CA PRO A 167 -11.34 -12.53 4.83
C PRO A 167 -12.66 -12.73 5.57
N ASN A 168 -13.21 -13.94 5.48
CA ASN A 168 -14.34 -14.36 6.28
C ASN A 168 -13.86 -15.47 7.21
N PHE A 169 -13.46 -15.08 8.42
CA PHE A 169 -12.97 -16.03 9.43
C PHE A 169 -13.89 -15.98 10.63
N GLU A 170 -14.19 -17.16 11.18
CA GLU A 170 -14.74 -17.25 12.52
C GLU A 170 -13.63 -17.01 13.54
N TYR A 171 -13.92 -16.22 14.55
CA TYR A 171 -12.96 -15.86 15.58
C TYR A 171 -13.30 -16.57 16.87
N GLY A 172 -12.28 -17.22 17.46
CA GLY A 172 -12.34 -17.73 18.82
C GLY A 172 -12.00 -16.66 19.86
N GLU A 173 -11.68 -17.10 21.07
CA GLU A 173 -11.20 -16.21 22.12
C GLU A 173 -9.83 -15.61 21.75
N ARG A 174 -9.69 -14.31 21.93
CA ARG A 174 -8.45 -13.57 21.64
C ARG A 174 -7.51 -13.58 22.83
N SER A 175 -6.21 -13.77 22.60
CA SER A 175 -5.19 -13.74 23.64
C SER A 175 -3.96 -12.96 23.22
N GLY A 176 -3.25 -12.35 24.17
CA GLY A 176 -1.98 -11.69 23.93
C GLY A 176 -2.01 -10.52 22.95
N VAL A 177 -0.84 -10.00 22.64
CA VAL A 177 -0.60 -8.87 21.71
C VAL A 177 0.41 -9.29 20.64
N LEU A 178 0.05 -9.12 19.37
CA LEU A 178 0.95 -9.34 18.25
C LEU A 178 1.75 -8.05 17.98
N VAL A 179 3.06 -8.14 17.97
CA VAL A 179 3.96 -7.02 17.65
C VAL A 179 4.65 -7.29 16.31
N VAL A 180 4.37 -6.41 15.33
CA VAL A 180 4.88 -6.50 13.96
C VAL A 180 5.67 -5.24 13.65
N ILE A 181 6.93 -5.22 14.05
CA ILE A 181 7.81 -4.05 13.92
C ILE A 181 8.93 -4.34 12.93
N ARG A 182 9.16 -3.40 12.04
CA ARG A 182 10.17 -3.51 10.98
C ARG A 182 11.60 -3.38 11.51
N ASN A 183 12.51 -4.11 10.86
CA ASN A 183 13.95 -4.08 11.14
C ASN A 183 14.79 -3.67 9.92
N ASP A 184 14.15 -3.02 8.93
CA ASP A 184 14.80 -2.55 7.72
C ASP A 184 15.14 -1.03 7.80
N HIS A 185 15.67 -0.49 6.70
CA HIS A 185 16.13 0.89 6.60
C HIS A 185 15.01 1.96 6.73
N GLU A 186 13.74 1.57 6.58
CA GLU A 186 12.61 2.46 6.77
C GLU A 186 12.15 2.52 8.25
N ALA A 187 12.77 1.75 9.16
CA ALA A 187 12.40 1.76 10.57
C ALA A 187 12.62 3.14 11.21
N ALA A 188 11.58 3.69 11.84
CA ALA A 188 11.67 4.92 12.63
C ALA A 188 12.22 4.65 14.03
N LEU A 189 11.90 3.48 14.61
CA LEU A 189 12.33 3.12 15.95
C LEU A 189 13.76 2.59 15.97
N THR A 190 14.61 3.11 16.87
CA THR A 190 15.94 2.54 17.11
C THR A 190 15.84 1.20 17.84
N SER A 191 16.94 0.44 17.89
CA SER A 191 16.99 -0.83 18.61
C SER A 191 16.69 -0.66 20.11
N GLU A 192 17.14 0.44 20.71
CA GLU A 192 16.91 0.78 22.11
C GLU A 192 15.43 1.09 22.37
N MET A 193 14.79 1.90 21.48
CA MET A 193 13.36 2.22 21.57
C MET A 193 12.51 0.95 21.44
N LYS A 194 12.85 0.06 20.51
CA LYS A 194 12.15 -1.25 20.35
C LYS A 194 12.29 -2.11 21.60
N LYS A 195 13.50 -2.23 22.16
CA LYS A 195 13.75 -3.00 23.40
C LYS A 195 12.95 -2.43 24.57
N ALA A 196 12.96 -1.12 24.77
CA ALA A 196 12.22 -0.45 25.83
C ALA A 196 10.70 -0.64 25.69
N MET A 197 10.15 -0.46 24.48
CA MET A 197 8.75 -0.70 24.18
C MET A 197 8.36 -2.16 24.46
N MET A 198 9.15 -3.12 23.97
CA MET A 198 8.91 -4.54 24.18
C MET A 198 8.94 -4.94 25.67
N ALA A 199 9.85 -4.38 26.45
CA ALA A 199 9.91 -4.61 27.88
C ALA A 199 8.65 -4.11 28.61
N LYS A 200 8.19 -2.88 28.26
CA LYS A 200 6.95 -2.30 28.80
C LYS A 200 5.71 -3.11 28.42
N LEU A 201 5.64 -3.61 27.17
CA LEU A 201 4.54 -4.45 26.71
C LEU A 201 4.51 -5.81 27.42
N ARG A 202 5.67 -6.50 27.52
CA ARG A 202 5.78 -7.81 28.20
C ARG A 202 5.50 -7.75 29.72
N ALA A 203 5.66 -6.60 30.33
CA ALA A 203 5.29 -6.40 31.74
C ALA A 203 3.76 -6.38 31.94
N ARG A 204 2.97 -6.24 30.90
CA ARG A 204 1.50 -6.07 30.96
C ARG A 204 0.72 -7.12 30.16
N PHE A 205 1.32 -7.68 29.11
CA PHE A 205 0.66 -8.55 28.14
C PHE A 205 1.53 -9.76 27.81
N ASP A 206 0.88 -10.85 27.42
CA ASP A 206 1.55 -11.90 26.65
C ASP A 206 1.84 -11.36 25.23
N VAL A 207 3.13 -11.36 24.82
CA VAL A 207 3.57 -10.69 23.60
C VAL A 207 4.20 -11.68 22.63
N VAL A 208 3.61 -11.77 21.45
CA VAL A 208 4.17 -12.49 20.30
C VAL A 208 4.76 -11.49 19.33
N ALA A 209 6.07 -11.60 19.05
CA ALA A 209 6.75 -10.77 18.07
C ALA A 209 6.97 -11.56 16.77
N LYS A 210 6.49 -11.02 15.65
CA LYS A 210 6.69 -11.59 14.30
C LYS A 210 7.06 -10.48 13.32
N ASP A 211 7.83 -10.82 12.29
CA ASP A 211 7.93 -9.97 11.09
C ASP A 211 7.00 -10.53 9.99
N VAL A 212 6.39 -9.65 9.21
CA VAL A 212 5.56 -10.00 8.06
C VAL A 212 6.40 -10.00 6.78
N GLN A 213 7.45 -10.80 6.79
CA GLN A 213 8.26 -11.07 5.61
C GLN A 213 8.15 -12.54 5.21
N VAL A 214 8.10 -12.80 3.91
CA VAL A 214 8.20 -14.15 3.36
C VAL A 214 9.62 -14.65 3.59
N SER A 215 9.76 -15.74 4.34
CA SER A 215 11.07 -16.15 4.85
C SER A 215 11.90 -17.00 3.89
N GLN A 216 11.32 -17.83 3.02
CA GLN A 216 12.12 -18.85 2.31
C GLN A 216 11.56 -19.39 0.98
N CYS A 217 10.46 -18.87 0.43
CA CYS A 217 9.90 -19.40 -0.81
C CYS A 217 9.42 -18.30 -1.74
N ASP A 218 9.46 -18.57 -3.02
CA ASP A 218 8.80 -17.76 -4.02
C ASP A 218 7.27 -17.96 -3.95
N LEU A 219 6.53 -16.88 -3.77
CA LEU A 219 5.07 -16.90 -3.80
C LEU A 219 4.56 -16.77 -5.23
N THR A 220 4.56 -17.89 -5.95
CA THR A 220 3.96 -17.95 -7.27
C THR A 220 2.44 -17.67 -7.20
N ASP A 221 1.81 -17.36 -8.33
CA ASP A 221 0.39 -17.03 -8.36
C ASP A 221 -0.51 -18.17 -7.82
N SER A 222 -0.09 -19.43 -8.01
CA SER A 222 -0.83 -20.58 -7.54
C SER A 222 -0.91 -20.72 -6.02
N VAL A 223 0.08 -20.19 -5.28
CA VAL A 223 0.15 -20.32 -3.82
C VAL A 223 -0.01 -18.99 -3.08
N ARG A 224 0.16 -17.87 -3.80
CA ARG A 224 0.14 -16.52 -3.21
C ARG A 224 -1.13 -16.23 -2.42
N GLY A 225 -2.29 -16.54 -2.99
CA GLY A 225 -3.59 -16.33 -2.33
C GLY A 225 -3.72 -17.13 -1.03
N GLN A 226 -3.39 -18.42 -1.06
CA GLN A 226 -3.45 -19.27 0.13
C GLN A 226 -2.48 -18.81 1.22
N TYR A 227 -1.29 -18.34 0.82
CA TYR A 227 -0.33 -17.80 1.78
C TYR A 227 -0.87 -16.52 2.46
N ILE A 228 -1.45 -15.59 1.70
CA ILE A 228 -2.05 -14.37 2.25
C ILE A 228 -3.20 -14.72 3.20
N ASP A 229 -4.07 -15.66 2.83
CA ASP A 229 -5.14 -16.14 3.71
C ASP A 229 -4.59 -16.73 5.01
N SER A 230 -3.49 -17.49 4.96
CA SER A 230 -2.85 -18.05 6.15
C SER A 230 -2.30 -16.95 7.08
N VAL A 231 -1.73 -15.89 6.50
CA VAL A 231 -1.26 -14.73 7.27
C VAL A 231 -2.44 -14.01 7.91
N LEU A 232 -3.49 -13.71 7.15
CA LEU A 232 -4.68 -13.02 7.66
C LEU A 232 -5.37 -13.80 8.78
N ARG A 233 -5.46 -15.14 8.69
CA ARG A 233 -6.03 -16.00 9.74
C ARG A 233 -5.31 -15.92 11.08
N HIS A 234 -4.07 -15.45 11.09
CA HIS A 234 -3.29 -15.35 12.32
C HIS A 234 -3.70 -14.14 13.19
N TYR A 235 -4.09 -13.03 12.58
CA TYR A 235 -4.38 -11.77 13.27
C TYR A 235 -5.54 -11.85 14.27
N PRO A 236 -6.69 -12.47 13.94
CA PRO A 236 -7.86 -12.49 14.83
C PRO A 236 -7.65 -13.19 16.17
N HIS A 237 -6.59 -13.97 16.32
CA HIS A 237 -6.26 -14.64 17.58
C HIS A 237 -5.72 -13.70 18.67
N PHE A 238 -5.35 -12.46 18.30
CA PHE A 238 -4.76 -11.50 19.24
C PHE A 238 -5.76 -10.45 19.71
N LYS A 239 -5.62 -10.02 20.97
CA LYS A 239 -6.39 -8.92 21.57
C LYS A 239 -6.07 -7.58 20.90
N ALA A 240 -4.80 -7.39 20.50
CA ALA A 240 -4.37 -6.22 19.74
C ALA A 240 -3.15 -6.54 18.88
N VAL A 241 -2.94 -5.68 17.85
CA VAL A 241 -1.74 -5.64 17.02
C VAL A 241 -1.02 -4.31 17.25
N VAL A 242 0.31 -4.35 17.42
CA VAL A 242 1.17 -3.17 17.46
C VAL A 242 2.07 -3.20 16.23
N THR A 243 2.08 -2.13 15.43
CA THR A 243 2.86 -2.16 14.19
C THR A 243 3.34 -0.78 13.72
N ASP A 244 4.50 -0.76 13.05
CA ASP A 244 5.01 0.30 12.20
C ASP A 244 5.02 -0.09 10.72
N ARG A 245 4.30 -1.19 10.37
CA ARG A 245 4.11 -1.64 8.99
C ARG A 245 2.70 -1.35 8.51
N MET A 246 2.57 -0.54 7.47
CA MET A 246 1.28 -0.18 6.88
C MET A 246 0.41 -1.40 6.56
N HIS A 247 0.95 -2.42 5.91
CA HIS A 247 0.15 -3.60 5.56
C HIS A 247 -0.25 -4.45 6.77
N ALA A 248 0.55 -4.48 7.85
CA ALA A 248 0.13 -5.13 9.08
C ALA A 248 -1.04 -4.40 9.76
N MET A 249 -1.06 -3.05 9.69
CA MET A 249 -2.22 -2.24 10.08
C MET A 249 -3.45 -2.57 9.22
N ILE A 250 -3.28 -2.68 7.89
CA ILE A 250 -4.36 -3.08 6.98
C ILE A 250 -4.88 -4.47 7.33
N PHE A 251 -4.01 -5.44 7.57
CA PHE A 251 -4.40 -6.81 7.93
C PHE A 251 -5.15 -6.89 9.25
N ALA A 252 -4.71 -6.10 10.26
CA ALA A 252 -5.45 -5.98 11.51
C ALA A 252 -6.86 -5.40 11.28
N THR A 253 -6.97 -4.35 10.46
CA THR A 253 -8.27 -3.74 10.11
C THR A 253 -9.17 -4.73 9.38
N LEU A 254 -8.67 -5.45 8.37
CA LEU A 254 -9.41 -6.44 7.60
C LEU A 254 -9.95 -7.60 8.46
N THR A 255 -9.25 -7.92 9.52
CA THR A 255 -9.59 -9.02 10.42
C THR A 255 -10.29 -8.56 11.70
N ASN A 256 -10.73 -7.31 11.74
CA ASN A 256 -11.36 -6.68 12.90
C ASN A 256 -10.52 -6.83 14.19
N THR A 257 -9.20 -6.83 14.07
CA THR A 257 -8.30 -6.92 15.22
C THR A 257 -7.91 -5.51 15.66
N PRO A 258 -8.11 -5.12 16.93
CA PRO A 258 -7.68 -3.82 17.45
C PRO A 258 -6.22 -3.54 17.12
N CYS A 259 -5.90 -2.32 16.68
CA CYS A 259 -4.57 -2.00 16.19
C CYS A 259 -4.03 -0.69 16.78
N VAL A 260 -2.75 -0.72 17.16
CA VAL A 260 -1.95 0.47 17.46
C VAL A 260 -0.90 0.61 16.37
N ALA A 261 -0.97 1.71 15.62
CA ALA A 261 -0.05 2.00 14.53
C ALA A 261 0.93 3.11 14.91
N ILE A 262 2.20 2.87 14.67
CA ILE A 262 3.31 3.82 14.90
C ILE A 262 3.76 4.34 13.54
N ASP A 263 3.97 5.66 13.39
CA ASP A 263 4.50 6.21 12.14
C ASP A 263 5.90 5.67 11.83
N ASP A 264 6.18 5.49 10.55
CA ASP A 264 7.51 5.16 10.04
C ASP A 264 8.27 6.44 9.59
N ARG A 265 9.43 6.26 8.98
CA ARG A 265 10.26 7.39 8.50
C ARG A 265 9.67 8.11 7.29
N ILE A 266 8.75 7.48 6.58
CA ILE A 266 8.15 8.05 5.38
C ILE A 266 6.93 8.86 5.81
N PRO A 267 6.93 10.19 5.58
CA PRO A 267 5.82 11.04 5.99
C PRO A 267 4.48 10.51 5.50
N HIS A 268 3.49 10.51 6.37
CA HIS A 268 2.09 10.11 6.15
C HIS A 268 1.85 8.72 5.53
N LYS A 269 2.84 7.85 5.40
CA LYS A 269 2.66 6.48 4.89
C LYS A 269 1.74 5.64 5.78
N ILE A 270 1.74 5.88 7.09
CA ILE A 270 0.86 5.26 8.08
C ILE A 270 -0.17 6.28 8.59
N SER A 271 0.28 7.42 9.12
CA SER A 271 -0.61 8.45 9.67
C SER A 271 -1.56 9.06 8.64
N GLY A 272 -1.25 8.99 7.36
CA GLY A 272 -2.15 9.41 6.28
C GLY A 272 -3.48 8.66 6.23
N PHE A 273 -3.52 7.44 6.77
CA PHE A 273 -4.75 6.65 6.90
C PHE A 273 -5.62 7.05 8.11
N ARG A 274 -5.17 7.97 8.98
CA ARG A 274 -5.88 8.33 10.20
C ARG A 274 -7.35 8.72 9.95
N GLU A 275 -7.60 9.52 8.93
CA GLU A 275 -8.97 9.96 8.59
C GLU A 275 -9.89 8.80 8.18
N LEU A 276 -9.33 7.75 7.57
CA LEU A 276 -10.07 6.56 7.15
C LEU A 276 -10.24 5.53 8.26
N LEU A 277 -9.27 5.42 9.17
CA LEU A 277 -9.15 4.26 10.06
C LEU A 277 -9.20 4.61 11.55
N SER A 278 -9.41 5.88 11.96
CA SER A 278 -9.37 6.29 13.38
C SER A 278 -10.41 5.60 14.27
N SER A 279 -11.47 5.04 13.68
CA SER A 279 -12.46 4.23 14.43
C SER A 279 -11.94 2.82 14.76
N ALA A 280 -11.00 2.28 13.98
CA ALA A 280 -10.45 0.93 14.12
C ALA A 280 -8.99 0.91 14.62
N VAL A 281 -8.23 1.98 14.36
CA VAL A 281 -6.78 2.05 14.62
C VAL A 281 -6.47 3.23 15.55
N GLU A 282 -5.66 3.00 16.56
CA GLU A 282 -5.06 4.04 17.39
C GLU A 282 -3.68 4.39 16.84
N PHE A 283 -3.50 5.64 16.42
CA PHE A 283 -2.25 6.12 15.83
C PHE A 283 -1.42 6.84 16.88
N VAL A 284 -0.20 6.38 17.12
CA VAL A 284 0.74 6.97 18.08
C VAL A 284 1.96 7.53 17.36
N SER A 285 2.51 8.60 17.91
CA SER A 285 3.68 9.30 17.33
C SER A 285 5.02 8.77 17.86
N ASN A 286 5.01 8.03 18.97
CA ASN A 286 6.22 7.45 19.55
C ASN A 286 5.95 6.15 20.32
N SER A 287 7.03 5.41 20.58
CA SER A 287 6.96 4.09 21.22
C SER A 287 6.52 4.13 22.70
N ASP A 288 6.68 5.27 23.39
CA ASP A 288 6.30 5.37 24.80
C ASP A 288 4.79 5.39 25.03
N GLN A 289 4.02 5.83 24.02
CA GLN A 289 2.57 5.85 24.05
C GLN A 289 1.96 4.45 23.83
N VAL A 290 2.72 3.51 23.25
CA VAL A 290 2.20 2.21 22.81
C VAL A 290 1.54 1.39 23.92
N PRO A 291 2.12 1.21 25.14
CA PRO A 291 1.47 0.37 26.16
C PRO A 291 0.09 0.88 26.60
N VAL A 292 -0.07 2.20 26.75
CA VAL A 292 -1.36 2.82 27.08
C VAL A 292 -2.34 2.74 25.91
N ALA A 293 -1.84 2.93 24.70
CA ALA A 293 -2.66 2.80 23.49
C ALA A 293 -3.19 1.37 23.29
N VAL A 294 -2.39 0.35 23.66
CA VAL A 294 -2.83 -1.06 23.61
C VAL A 294 -3.95 -1.32 24.62
N GLU A 295 -3.85 -0.84 25.87
CA GLU A 295 -4.93 -0.93 26.84
C GLU A 295 -6.22 -0.30 26.30
N LYS A 296 -6.09 0.92 25.78
CA LYS A 296 -7.23 1.67 25.21
C LYS A 296 -7.92 0.93 24.06
N VAL A 297 -7.17 0.32 23.11
CA VAL A 297 -7.79 -0.35 21.97
C VAL A 297 -8.39 -1.71 22.34
N ILE A 298 -7.88 -2.38 23.38
CA ILE A 298 -8.45 -3.64 23.89
C ILE A 298 -9.78 -3.39 24.58
N GLU A 299 -9.92 -2.29 25.30
CA GLU A 299 -11.15 -1.91 26.04
C GLU A 299 -12.22 -1.29 25.16
N ARG A 300 -11.81 -0.68 24.03
CA ARG A 300 -12.71 -0.01 23.10
C ARG A 300 -13.52 -1.01 22.29
N GLU A 301 -14.83 -0.75 22.12
CA GLU A 301 -15.63 -1.47 21.13
C GLU A 301 -15.06 -1.25 19.73
N TYR A 302 -14.76 -2.34 19.03
CA TYR A 302 -14.20 -2.28 17.67
C TYR A 302 -15.26 -1.79 16.69
N GLN A 303 -14.93 -0.76 15.92
CA GLN A 303 -15.79 -0.27 14.85
C GLN A 303 -15.27 -0.75 13.50
N HIS A 304 -16.10 -1.51 12.80
CA HIS A 304 -15.78 -1.96 11.46
C HIS A 304 -15.70 -0.78 10.47
N VAL A 305 -14.67 -0.76 9.63
CA VAL A 305 -14.49 0.24 8.57
C VAL A 305 -14.89 -0.37 7.24
N ASP A 306 -15.98 0.15 6.63
CA ASP A 306 -16.40 -0.29 5.30
C ASP A 306 -15.77 0.58 4.21
N LEU A 307 -14.80 0.03 3.51
CA LEU A 307 -14.13 0.66 2.36
C LEU A 307 -14.61 0.14 0.99
N LYS A 308 -15.64 -0.72 0.96
CA LYS A 308 -16.19 -1.29 -0.29
C LYS A 308 -16.62 -0.24 -1.31
N PRO A 309 -17.28 0.87 -0.91
CA PRO A 309 -17.75 1.88 -1.87
C PRO A 309 -16.64 2.43 -2.77
N PHE A 310 -15.41 2.56 -2.26
CA PHE A 310 -14.28 3.03 -3.06
C PHE A 310 -13.92 2.11 -4.23
N PHE A 311 -14.11 0.81 -4.07
CA PHE A 311 -13.78 -0.18 -5.11
C PHE A 311 -14.94 -0.45 -6.07
N SER A 312 -16.18 -0.23 -5.65
CA SER A 312 -17.37 -0.46 -6.47
C SER A 312 -17.48 0.56 -7.61
N ASN A 313 -17.15 1.81 -7.35
CA ASN A 313 -17.23 2.91 -8.32
C ASN A 313 -15.99 3.00 -9.24
N LEU A 314 -15.01 2.14 -8.99
CA LEU A 314 -13.72 2.22 -9.69
C LEU A 314 -13.83 1.84 -11.18
N LYS A 315 -14.69 0.87 -11.53
CA LYS A 315 -14.89 0.45 -12.91
C LYS A 315 -15.31 1.60 -13.83
N GLU A 316 -16.27 2.42 -13.40
CA GLU A 316 -16.77 3.57 -14.16
C GLU A 316 -15.65 4.60 -14.36
N ALA A 317 -14.92 4.91 -13.30
CA ALA A 317 -13.79 5.84 -13.37
C ALA A 317 -12.68 5.34 -14.31
N LEU A 318 -12.43 4.03 -14.36
CA LEU A 318 -11.42 3.42 -15.24
C LEU A 318 -11.82 3.45 -16.70
N LEU A 319 -13.06 3.14 -17.01
CA LEU A 319 -13.53 3.04 -18.39
C LEU A 319 -13.98 4.40 -18.97
N GLY A 320 -14.07 5.44 -18.13
CA GLY A 320 -14.45 6.78 -18.56
C GLY A 320 -15.93 6.92 -18.93
N VAL A 321 -16.77 6.02 -18.39
CA VAL A 321 -18.23 5.99 -18.59
C VAL A 321 -18.92 6.77 -17.49
#